data_033874ef9f7c031fdcbad06ff761749d
#
_entry.id   033874ef9f7c031fdcbad06ff761749d
#
_cell.length_a   1.000
_cell.length_b   1.000
_cell.length_c   1.000
_cell.angle_alpha   90.00
_cell.angle_beta   90.00
_cell.angle_gamma   90.00
#
_symmetry.space_group_name_H-M   'P 1'
#
loop_
_entity.id
_entity.type
_entity.pdbx_description
1 polymer ?
#
loop_
_entity_poly.entity_id
_entity_poly.type
_entity_poly.pdbx_seq_one_letter_code
_entity_poly.pdbx_strand_id
1 'polypeptide(L)'
;MKTKELQTHLFDTAIVGAGPAGLSAAVYLSRYALTSVVIGDLFGGTATKSHEIGNWLGDEKITGFDFAQKAIAHAKSYGVPFTVAKVKGIEKEGLVFALELDNGELVHAKTILLATGTEHRHLNIPGEAEFSGKGVSFCATCDGFFFKDKDVAVVGGSDSAAISALYLADIAKKIYLIYRGKELRAEEFWRKRIEEYENIEVIYETNITEIKGDVIVSEVALDREHSGSKQLAVHGVFVEIGADPQIAFAEGLHLATDGDGYIVVDKGCETSHDGVWAAGDITTGSNKFKQIVTAASEGAIAANSIQMWLKK
;
A
#
# COMPACT_ATOMS: atom_id res chain seq x y z
N MET A 1 24.08 -14.18 2.08
CA MET A 1 25.03 -14.36 0.95
C MET A 1 25.91 -13.12 0.85
N LYS A 2 27.19 -13.29 0.48
CA LYS A 2 28.06 -12.14 0.24
C LYS A 2 27.74 -11.57 -1.15
N THR A 3 27.91 -10.27 -1.37
CA THR A 3 27.62 -9.54 -2.62
C THR A 3 28.09 -10.28 -3.89
N LYS A 4 29.27 -10.90 -3.88
CA LYS A 4 29.79 -11.69 -4.99
C LYS A 4 28.98 -12.97 -5.31
N GLU A 5 28.29 -13.53 -4.34
CA GLU A 5 27.50 -14.77 -4.52
C GLU A 5 26.12 -14.48 -5.14
N LEU A 6 25.59 -13.27 -4.93
CA LEU A 6 24.33 -12.83 -5.56
C LEU A 6 24.48 -12.67 -7.08
N GLN A 7 25.60 -12.13 -7.55
CA GLN A 7 25.86 -11.85 -8.97
C GLN A 7 26.06 -13.10 -9.85
N THR A 8 26.38 -14.24 -9.25
CA THR A 8 26.62 -15.50 -9.97
C THR A 8 25.51 -16.53 -9.78
N HIS A 9 24.55 -16.25 -8.89
CA HIS A 9 23.45 -17.16 -8.59
C HIS A 9 22.22 -16.88 -9.46
N LEU A 10 21.70 -17.93 -10.11
CA LEU A 10 20.43 -17.86 -10.81
C LEU A 10 19.32 -18.31 -9.86
N PHE A 11 18.47 -17.39 -9.41
CA PHE A 11 17.33 -17.68 -8.59
C PHE A 11 16.15 -18.23 -9.42
N ASP A 12 15.31 -19.06 -8.80
CA ASP A 12 14.05 -19.41 -9.43
C ASP A 12 13.12 -18.20 -9.48
N THR A 13 13.12 -17.35 -8.43
CA THR A 13 12.29 -16.15 -8.38
C THR A 13 13.03 -14.98 -7.74
N ALA A 14 13.04 -13.81 -8.39
CA ALA A 14 13.35 -12.54 -7.75
C ALA A 14 12.05 -11.87 -7.27
N ILE A 15 11.96 -11.59 -5.97
CA ILE A 15 10.83 -10.89 -5.34
C ILE A 15 11.22 -9.44 -5.17
N VAL A 16 10.55 -8.55 -5.89
CA VAL A 16 10.77 -7.10 -5.82
C VAL A 16 9.72 -6.48 -4.91
N GLY A 17 10.15 -6.11 -3.71
CA GLY A 17 9.30 -5.60 -2.64
C GLY A 17 9.29 -6.53 -1.42
N ALA A 18 9.59 -5.96 -0.26
CA ALA A 18 9.72 -6.66 1.01
C ALA A 18 8.54 -6.42 1.97
N GLY A 19 7.37 -6.07 1.40
CA GLY A 19 6.11 -5.95 2.13
C GLY A 19 5.43 -7.30 2.40
N PRO A 20 4.21 -7.31 2.96
CA PRO A 20 3.47 -8.53 3.31
C PRO A 20 3.32 -9.51 2.13
N ALA A 21 3.09 -9.01 0.90
CA ALA A 21 2.98 -9.85 -0.28
C ALA A 21 4.30 -10.56 -0.61
N GLY A 22 5.40 -9.82 -0.69
CA GLY A 22 6.72 -10.38 -0.99
C GLY A 22 7.22 -11.34 0.09
N LEU A 23 7.02 -11.01 1.37
CA LEU A 23 7.41 -11.87 2.50
C LEU A 23 6.59 -13.16 2.53
N SER A 24 5.28 -13.09 2.28
CA SER A 24 4.43 -14.27 2.16
C SER A 24 4.88 -15.17 1.02
N ALA A 25 5.14 -14.58 -0.17
CA ALA A 25 5.64 -15.34 -1.32
C ALA A 25 6.97 -16.02 -1.01
N ALA A 26 7.91 -15.32 -0.36
CA ALA A 26 9.21 -15.88 0.02
C ALA A 26 9.08 -17.14 0.90
N VAL A 27 8.16 -17.13 1.87
CA VAL A 27 7.85 -18.28 2.72
C VAL A 27 7.32 -19.44 1.87
N TYR A 28 6.33 -19.20 0.99
CA TYR A 28 5.72 -20.26 0.18
C TYR A 28 6.69 -20.84 -0.86
N LEU A 29 7.46 -19.99 -1.57
CA LEU A 29 8.47 -20.45 -2.52
C LEU A 29 9.50 -21.35 -1.83
N SER A 30 9.98 -20.96 -0.66
CA SER A 30 10.91 -21.79 0.13
C SER A 30 10.30 -23.13 0.53
N ARG A 31 9.02 -23.15 0.92
CA ARG A 31 8.30 -24.39 1.23
C ARG A 31 8.10 -25.31 0.02
N TYR A 32 8.15 -24.74 -1.19
CA TYR A 32 8.16 -25.49 -2.45
C TYR A 32 9.58 -25.88 -2.90
N ALA A 33 10.60 -25.64 -2.08
CA ALA A 33 12.01 -25.88 -2.36
C ALA A 33 12.54 -25.08 -3.59
N LEU A 34 11.96 -23.90 -3.85
CA LEU A 34 12.41 -22.97 -4.86
C LEU A 34 13.35 -21.93 -4.24
N THR A 35 14.38 -21.57 -4.99
CA THR A 35 15.32 -20.52 -4.58
C THR A 35 14.73 -19.14 -4.89
N SER A 36 14.73 -18.25 -3.90
CA SER A 36 14.27 -16.86 -4.11
C SER A 36 15.16 -15.86 -3.40
N VAL A 37 15.13 -14.61 -3.84
CA VAL A 37 15.76 -13.46 -3.19
C VAL A 37 14.71 -12.37 -3.02
N VAL A 38 14.70 -11.73 -1.84
CA VAL A 38 13.84 -10.56 -1.57
C VAL A 38 14.68 -9.29 -1.71
N ILE A 39 14.24 -8.40 -2.60
CA ILE A 39 14.88 -7.11 -2.89
C ILE A 39 13.95 -5.99 -2.43
N GLY A 40 14.43 -5.08 -1.61
CA GLY A 40 13.65 -3.93 -1.15
C GLY A 40 14.45 -3.03 -0.22
N ASP A 41 14.04 -1.79 -0.10
CA ASP A 41 14.63 -0.77 0.77
C ASP A 41 13.91 -0.65 2.12
N LEU A 42 12.61 -1.00 2.16
CA LEU A 42 11.79 -0.99 3.37
C LEU A 42 11.27 -2.40 3.68
N PHE A 43 11.95 -3.11 4.57
CA PHE A 43 11.53 -4.45 4.97
C PHE A 43 10.31 -4.40 5.90
N GLY A 44 9.25 -5.11 5.50
CA GLY A 44 7.91 -5.05 6.08
C GLY A 44 6.96 -4.13 5.31
N GLY A 45 7.49 -3.32 4.38
CA GLY A 45 6.71 -2.40 3.55
C GLY A 45 6.01 -1.30 4.35
N THR A 46 4.96 -0.73 3.79
CA THR A 46 4.18 0.35 4.44
C THR A 46 3.52 -0.08 5.74
N ALA A 47 3.30 -1.38 5.96
CA ALA A 47 2.78 -1.90 7.21
C ALA A 47 3.63 -1.52 8.43
N THR A 48 4.94 -1.34 8.25
CA THR A 48 5.85 -0.91 9.34
C THR A 48 5.50 0.46 9.93
N LYS A 49 4.82 1.31 9.16
CA LYS A 49 4.44 2.68 9.56
C LYS A 49 3.18 2.71 10.43
N SER A 50 2.42 1.61 10.49
CA SER A 50 1.20 1.54 11.29
C SER A 50 1.54 1.54 12.77
N HIS A 51 0.92 2.46 13.53
CA HIS A 51 1.10 2.51 14.99
C HIS A 51 0.53 1.25 15.64
N GLU A 52 -0.62 0.79 15.17
CA GLU A 52 -1.30 -0.40 15.65
C GLU A 52 -2.01 -1.11 14.50
N ILE A 53 -1.97 -2.43 14.48
CA ILE A 53 -2.67 -3.32 13.55
C ILE A 53 -3.57 -4.21 14.40
N GLY A 54 -4.90 -4.04 14.25
CA GLY A 54 -5.92 -4.82 14.97
C GLY A 54 -6.73 -5.75 14.07
N ASN A 55 -6.42 -5.78 12.77
CA ASN A 55 -7.16 -6.55 11.76
C ASN A 55 -6.31 -7.67 11.09
N TRP A 56 -5.18 -8.01 11.69
CA TRP A 56 -4.37 -9.16 11.28
C TRP A 56 -4.79 -10.40 12.08
N LEU A 57 -5.30 -11.41 11.37
CA LEU A 57 -5.73 -12.66 12.01
C LEU A 57 -4.56 -13.35 12.73
N GLY A 58 -4.72 -13.58 14.02
CA GLY A 58 -3.73 -14.21 14.88
C GLY A 58 -3.08 -13.28 15.90
N ASP A 59 -3.20 -11.96 15.72
CA ASP A 59 -2.78 -10.96 16.70
C ASP A 59 -3.94 -9.97 16.89
N GLU A 60 -4.50 -9.89 18.11
CA GLU A 60 -5.57 -8.93 18.44
C GLU A 60 -5.08 -7.48 18.32
N LYS A 61 -3.80 -7.27 18.65
CA LYS A 61 -3.14 -5.98 18.63
C LYS A 61 -1.63 -6.17 18.48
N ILE A 62 -1.07 -5.58 17.41
CA ILE A 62 0.36 -5.62 17.16
C ILE A 62 0.81 -4.31 16.52
N THR A 63 2.02 -3.82 16.82
CA THR A 63 2.58 -2.67 16.11
C THR A 63 3.00 -3.07 14.71
N GLY A 64 2.98 -2.14 13.75
CA GLY A 64 3.48 -2.39 12.40
C GLY A 64 4.94 -2.82 12.38
N PHE A 65 5.75 -2.29 13.28
CA PHE A 65 7.15 -2.69 13.45
C PHE A 65 7.27 -4.15 13.90
N ASP A 66 6.54 -4.57 14.95
CA ASP A 66 6.60 -5.94 15.47
C ASP A 66 6.04 -6.94 14.46
N PHE A 67 4.94 -6.58 13.76
CA PHE A 67 4.41 -7.36 12.65
C PHE A 67 5.50 -7.60 11.59
N ALA A 68 6.16 -6.53 11.13
CA ALA A 68 7.23 -6.62 10.13
C ALA A 68 8.39 -7.50 10.62
N GLN A 69 8.84 -7.33 11.87
CA GLN A 69 9.90 -8.15 12.44
C GLN A 69 9.54 -9.64 12.47
N LYS A 70 8.30 -10.00 12.87
CA LYS A 70 7.82 -11.38 12.84
C LYS A 70 7.83 -11.95 11.41
N ALA A 71 7.29 -11.20 10.44
CA ALA A 71 7.21 -11.64 9.05
C ALA A 71 8.59 -11.82 8.40
N ILE A 72 9.51 -10.87 8.64
CA ILE A 72 10.90 -10.94 8.18
C ILE A 72 11.62 -12.13 8.80
N ALA A 73 11.51 -12.32 10.12
CA ALA A 73 12.12 -13.43 10.83
C ALA A 73 11.62 -14.78 10.29
N HIS A 74 10.31 -14.87 9.99
CA HIS A 74 9.71 -16.07 9.39
C HIS A 74 10.31 -16.38 8.01
N ALA A 75 10.39 -15.41 7.10
CA ALA A 75 11.01 -15.63 5.80
C ALA A 75 12.52 -15.99 5.91
N LYS A 76 13.25 -15.30 6.81
CA LYS A 76 14.67 -15.60 7.08
C LYS A 76 14.90 -16.99 7.67
N SER A 77 13.96 -17.54 8.42
CA SER A 77 14.09 -18.89 8.99
C SER A 77 14.21 -20.00 7.94
N TYR A 78 13.75 -19.71 6.71
CA TYR A 78 13.93 -20.60 5.55
C TYR A 78 15.23 -20.36 4.76
N GLY A 79 16.11 -19.46 5.24
CA GLY A 79 17.38 -19.15 4.58
C GLY A 79 17.23 -18.23 3.35
N VAL A 80 16.07 -17.59 3.15
CA VAL A 80 15.88 -16.63 2.03
C VAL A 80 16.85 -15.47 2.17
N PRO A 81 17.67 -15.15 1.15
CA PRO A 81 18.50 -13.97 1.14
C PRO A 81 17.66 -12.70 0.94
N PHE A 82 18.11 -11.62 1.61
CA PHE A 82 17.52 -10.30 1.53
C PHE A 82 18.58 -9.30 1.05
N THR A 83 18.22 -8.47 0.08
CA THR A 83 19.08 -7.41 -0.44
C THR A 83 18.43 -6.05 -0.19
N VAL A 84 19.14 -5.17 0.51
CA VAL A 84 18.73 -3.77 0.73
C VAL A 84 19.10 -2.96 -0.50
N ALA A 85 18.17 -2.81 -1.42
CA ALA A 85 18.37 -2.06 -2.66
C ALA A 85 17.03 -1.76 -3.32
N LYS A 86 17.03 -0.79 -4.26
CA LYS A 86 15.94 -0.55 -5.21
C LYS A 86 16.30 -1.15 -6.55
N VAL A 87 15.33 -1.76 -7.21
CA VAL A 87 15.46 -2.16 -8.61
C VAL A 87 15.32 -0.93 -9.48
N LYS A 88 16.28 -0.68 -10.37
CA LYS A 88 16.28 0.42 -11.33
C LYS A 88 15.64 0.03 -12.66
N GLY A 89 15.87 -1.21 -13.07
CA GLY A 89 15.40 -1.73 -14.34
C GLY A 89 15.40 -3.25 -14.35
N ILE A 90 14.60 -3.79 -15.24
CA ILE A 90 14.46 -5.23 -15.47
C ILE A 90 14.55 -5.47 -16.97
N GLU A 91 15.46 -6.35 -17.35
CA GLU A 91 15.63 -6.80 -18.74
C GLU A 91 15.43 -8.31 -18.83
N LYS A 92 14.82 -8.78 -19.93
CA LYS A 92 14.67 -10.21 -20.21
C LYS A 92 15.74 -10.65 -21.19
N GLU A 93 16.61 -11.55 -20.75
CA GLU A 93 17.70 -12.13 -21.52
C GLU A 93 17.39 -13.61 -21.82
N GLY A 94 16.68 -13.85 -22.91
CA GLY A 94 16.21 -15.22 -23.24
C GLY A 94 15.18 -15.73 -22.24
N LEU A 95 15.57 -16.74 -21.43
CA LEU A 95 14.71 -17.35 -20.41
C LEU A 95 15.00 -16.80 -18.99
N VAL A 96 15.86 -15.81 -18.86
CA VAL A 96 16.30 -15.27 -17.58
C VAL A 96 16.01 -13.78 -17.55
N PHE A 97 15.64 -13.27 -16.39
CA PHE A 97 15.52 -11.85 -16.12
C PHE A 97 16.78 -11.35 -15.40
N ALA A 98 17.31 -10.23 -15.85
CA ALA A 98 18.37 -9.46 -15.19
C ALA A 98 17.77 -8.23 -14.52
N LEU A 99 17.97 -8.09 -13.22
CA LEU A 99 17.51 -6.95 -12.43
C LEU A 99 18.71 -6.10 -12.03
N GLU A 100 18.76 -4.86 -12.52
CA GLU A 100 19.77 -3.88 -12.11
C GLU A 100 19.34 -3.21 -10.80
N LEU A 101 20.21 -3.21 -9.80
CA LEU A 101 19.99 -2.59 -8.51
C LEU A 101 20.68 -1.22 -8.41
N ASP A 102 20.18 -0.35 -7.53
CA ASP A 102 20.72 1.00 -7.30
C ASP A 102 22.12 1.00 -6.66
N ASN A 103 22.49 -0.10 -6.00
CA ASN A 103 23.82 -0.33 -5.44
C ASN A 103 24.84 -0.89 -6.47
N GLY A 104 24.43 -1.03 -7.75
CA GLY A 104 25.26 -1.54 -8.84
C GLY A 104 25.36 -3.07 -8.91
N GLU A 105 24.62 -3.80 -8.09
CA GLU A 105 24.52 -5.26 -8.18
C GLU A 105 23.55 -5.67 -9.31
N LEU A 106 23.78 -6.86 -9.88
CA LEU A 106 22.86 -7.54 -10.79
C LEU A 106 22.32 -8.80 -10.12
N VAL A 107 21.02 -9.02 -10.25
CA VAL A 107 20.35 -10.23 -9.80
C VAL A 107 19.71 -10.93 -10.98
N HIS A 108 19.97 -12.25 -11.13
CA HIS A 108 19.39 -13.04 -12.20
C HIS A 108 18.35 -14.01 -11.65
N ALA A 109 17.21 -14.11 -12.32
CA ALA A 109 16.13 -15.01 -11.93
C ALA A 109 15.37 -15.54 -13.15
N LYS A 110 14.78 -16.74 -13.02
CA LYS A 110 13.92 -17.34 -14.04
C LYS A 110 12.54 -16.67 -14.08
N THR A 111 12.06 -16.20 -12.94
CA THR A 111 10.76 -15.55 -12.79
C THR A 111 10.87 -14.32 -11.87
N ILE A 112 9.89 -13.42 -11.98
CA ILE A 112 9.80 -12.21 -11.17
C ILE A 112 8.45 -12.17 -10.47
N LEU A 113 8.46 -11.77 -9.20
CA LEU A 113 7.29 -11.33 -8.47
C LEU A 113 7.42 -9.84 -8.10
N LEU A 114 6.56 -9.00 -8.64
CA LEU A 114 6.44 -7.60 -8.32
C LEU A 114 5.52 -7.45 -7.09
N ALA A 115 6.05 -6.93 -5.99
CA ALA A 115 5.35 -6.77 -4.71
C ALA A 115 5.69 -5.42 -4.03
N THR A 116 5.94 -4.38 -4.84
CA THR A 116 6.41 -3.06 -4.40
C THR A 116 5.33 -2.20 -3.77
N GLY A 117 4.07 -2.60 -3.91
CA GLY A 117 2.94 -1.87 -3.34
C GLY A 117 2.70 -0.51 -3.98
N THR A 118 2.13 0.39 -3.20
CA THR A 118 1.77 1.75 -3.60
C THR A 118 2.34 2.77 -2.65
N GLU A 119 2.50 3.99 -3.12
CA GLU A 119 2.81 5.15 -2.30
C GLU A 119 1.60 6.09 -2.29
N HIS A 120 1.13 6.45 -1.09
CA HIS A 120 0.02 7.40 -0.95
C HIS A 120 0.43 8.77 -1.47
N ARG A 121 -0.50 9.42 -2.16
CA ARG A 121 -0.35 10.82 -2.52
C ARG A 121 -0.46 11.68 -1.28
N HIS A 122 0.44 12.64 -1.16
CA HIS A 122 0.50 13.57 -0.06
C HIS A 122 -0.16 14.90 -0.42
N LEU A 123 -0.72 15.59 0.59
CA LEU A 123 -1.22 16.95 0.44
C LEU A 123 -0.06 17.93 0.24
N ASN A 124 1.13 17.58 0.75
CA ASN A 124 2.34 18.40 0.73
C ASN A 124 2.13 19.77 1.41
N ILE A 125 1.48 19.75 2.55
CA ILE A 125 1.18 20.94 3.36
C ILE A 125 1.86 20.87 4.73
N PRO A 126 2.10 22.01 5.41
CA PRO A 126 2.62 22.02 6.77
C PRO A 126 1.78 21.15 7.71
N GLY A 127 2.46 20.41 8.59
CA GLY A 127 1.86 19.53 9.58
C GLY A 127 1.54 18.09 9.08
N GLU A 128 1.41 17.85 7.77
CA GLU A 128 1.07 16.51 7.28
C GLU A 128 2.10 15.45 7.71
N ALA A 129 3.38 15.70 7.45
CA ALA A 129 4.45 14.78 7.82
C ALA A 129 4.67 14.69 9.33
N GLU A 130 4.56 15.83 10.05
CA GLU A 130 4.75 15.93 11.50
C GLU A 130 3.72 15.11 12.27
N PHE A 131 2.45 15.17 11.83
CA PHE A 131 1.34 14.49 12.47
C PHE A 131 0.99 13.15 11.83
N SER A 132 1.81 12.64 10.92
CA SER A 132 1.64 11.28 10.37
C SER A 132 1.72 10.25 11.50
N GLY A 133 0.65 9.43 11.67
CA GLY A 133 0.48 8.51 12.80
C GLY A 133 0.14 9.19 14.15
N LYS A 134 -0.02 10.52 14.16
CA LYS A 134 -0.43 11.31 15.35
C LYS A 134 -1.73 12.10 15.09
N GLY A 135 -2.59 11.53 14.26
CA GLY A 135 -3.84 12.12 13.83
C GLY A 135 -3.97 12.27 12.31
N VAL A 136 -2.87 12.25 11.54
CA VAL A 136 -2.92 12.09 10.08
C VAL A 136 -2.80 10.62 9.72
N SER A 137 -3.75 10.13 8.93
CA SER A 137 -3.83 8.75 8.45
C SER A 137 -4.13 8.70 6.95
N PHE A 138 -3.73 7.59 6.32
CA PHE A 138 -4.01 7.26 4.91
C PHE A 138 -4.87 5.99 4.78
N CYS A 139 -5.47 5.51 5.88
CA CYS A 139 -6.26 4.28 5.90
C CYS A 139 -7.36 4.37 6.95
N ALA A 140 -8.58 4.66 6.53
CA ALA A 140 -9.73 4.75 7.45
C ALA A 140 -10.02 3.41 8.16
N THR A 141 -9.93 2.29 7.43
CA THR A 141 -10.18 0.95 8.00
C THR A 141 -9.10 0.49 8.97
N CYS A 142 -7.89 1.06 8.89
CA CYS A 142 -6.79 0.74 9.80
C CYS A 142 -6.90 1.54 11.11
N ASP A 143 -7.13 2.86 11.00
CA ASP A 143 -6.97 3.79 12.09
C ASP A 143 -8.29 4.39 12.60
N GLY A 144 -9.41 4.19 11.88
CA GLY A 144 -10.70 4.80 12.21
C GLY A 144 -11.17 4.54 13.63
N PHE A 145 -10.89 3.36 14.18
CA PHE A 145 -11.30 2.99 15.53
C PHE A 145 -10.73 3.94 16.61
N PHE A 146 -9.54 4.54 16.39
CA PHE A 146 -8.93 5.49 17.35
C PHE A 146 -9.66 6.83 17.43
N PHE A 147 -10.58 7.08 16.49
CA PHE A 147 -11.34 8.31 16.37
C PHE A 147 -12.80 8.16 16.80
N LYS A 148 -13.10 7.12 17.60
CA LYS A 148 -14.43 6.92 18.16
C LYS A 148 -14.88 8.18 18.92
N ASP A 149 -16.11 8.62 18.63
CA ASP A 149 -16.76 9.79 19.21
C ASP A 149 -15.99 11.12 19.02
N LYS A 150 -15.08 11.21 18.02
CA LYS A 150 -14.30 12.41 17.69
C LYS A 150 -14.73 13.00 16.35
N ASP A 151 -14.43 14.30 16.17
CA ASP A 151 -14.61 14.98 14.90
C ASP A 151 -13.37 14.74 14.02
N VAL A 152 -13.56 14.32 12.75
CA VAL A 152 -12.48 14.01 11.83
C VAL A 152 -12.70 14.65 10.46
N ALA A 153 -11.62 14.92 9.75
CA ALA A 153 -11.65 15.33 8.35
C ALA A 153 -11.25 14.15 7.45
N VAL A 154 -11.96 14.00 6.33
CA VAL A 154 -11.58 13.12 5.21
C VAL A 154 -11.28 14.02 4.02
N VAL A 155 -10.11 13.92 3.42
CA VAL A 155 -9.70 14.76 2.30
C VAL A 155 -9.69 13.93 1.02
N GLY A 156 -10.58 14.29 0.11
CA GLY A 156 -10.70 13.58 -1.17
C GLY A 156 -12.11 13.70 -1.75
N GLY A 157 -12.31 13.19 -2.96
CA GLY A 157 -13.62 13.30 -3.62
C GLY A 157 -13.93 12.11 -4.54
N SER A 158 -13.11 11.05 -4.51
CA SER A 158 -13.32 9.79 -5.24
C SER A 158 -14.04 8.77 -4.37
N ASP A 159 -14.28 7.58 -4.92
CA ASP A 159 -14.89 6.46 -4.19
C ASP A 159 -14.15 6.13 -2.89
N SER A 160 -12.80 6.16 -2.89
CA SER A 160 -12.01 5.91 -1.68
C SER A 160 -12.38 6.87 -0.55
N ALA A 161 -12.48 8.18 -0.85
CA ALA A 161 -12.85 9.19 0.13
C ALA A 161 -14.30 9.01 0.63
N ALA A 162 -15.22 8.70 -0.28
CA ALA A 162 -16.63 8.46 0.04
C ALA A 162 -16.78 7.22 0.94
N ILE A 163 -16.14 6.10 0.58
CA ILE A 163 -16.15 4.85 1.36
C ILE A 163 -15.51 5.07 2.74
N SER A 164 -14.39 5.79 2.81
CA SER A 164 -13.74 6.12 4.07
C SER A 164 -14.61 7.00 4.97
N ALA A 165 -15.29 8.00 4.39
CA ALA A 165 -16.24 8.83 5.15
C ALA A 165 -17.41 8.02 5.70
N LEU A 166 -18.00 7.15 4.89
CA LEU A 166 -19.09 6.24 5.31
C LEU A 166 -18.64 5.28 6.40
N TYR A 167 -17.45 4.68 6.25
CA TYR A 167 -16.90 3.79 7.28
C TYR A 167 -16.69 4.52 8.61
N LEU A 168 -16.15 5.75 8.55
CA LEU A 168 -15.93 6.58 9.73
C LEU A 168 -17.23 7.09 10.35
N ALA A 169 -18.31 7.23 9.58
CA ALA A 169 -19.60 7.70 10.07
C ALA A 169 -20.22 6.80 11.16
N ASP A 170 -19.91 5.51 11.11
CA ASP A 170 -20.35 4.55 12.13
C ASP A 170 -19.48 4.58 13.40
N ILE A 171 -18.36 5.33 13.40
CA ILE A 171 -17.37 5.32 14.46
C ILE A 171 -17.18 6.72 15.07
N ALA A 172 -16.97 7.71 14.21
CA ALA A 172 -16.66 9.08 14.60
C ALA A 172 -17.94 9.88 14.90
N LYS A 173 -17.82 10.95 15.67
CA LYS A 173 -18.93 11.84 16.02
C LYS A 173 -19.37 12.69 14.82
N LYS A 174 -18.42 13.27 14.10
CA LYS A 174 -18.65 14.15 12.95
C LYS A 174 -17.55 13.92 11.90
N ILE A 175 -17.92 13.86 10.65
CA ILE A 175 -17.02 13.72 9.52
C ILE A 175 -17.16 14.96 8.64
N TYR A 176 -16.04 15.64 8.39
CA TYR A 176 -15.92 16.70 7.40
C TYR A 176 -15.25 16.12 6.15
N LEU A 177 -16.03 15.83 5.11
CA LEU A 177 -15.52 15.38 3.82
C LEU A 177 -15.13 16.62 2.99
N ILE A 178 -13.84 16.93 2.96
CA ILE A 178 -13.29 18.14 2.34
C ILE A 178 -12.82 17.80 0.92
N TYR A 179 -13.40 18.50 -0.05
CA TYR A 179 -13.10 18.28 -1.45
C TYR A 179 -12.90 19.58 -2.22
N ARG A 180 -11.81 19.64 -3.01
CA ARG A 180 -11.45 20.80 -3.83
C ARG A 180 -12.36 21.07 -5.01
N GLY A 181 -13.15 20.11 -5.46
CA GLY A 181 -14.08 20.23 -6.57
C GLY A 181 -15.47 20.70 -6.13
N LYS A 182 -16.32 20.98 -7.11
CA LYS A 182 -17.72 21.43 -6.90
C LYS A 182 -18.68 20.29 -6.61
N GLU A 183 -18.30 19.06 -6.98
CA GLU A 183 -19.13 17.87 -6.85
C GLU A 183 -18.18 16.67 -6.67
N LEU A 184 -18.52 15.72 -5.79
CA LEU A 184 -17.73 14.49 -5.60
C LEU A 184 -17.67 13.71 -6.91
N ARG A 185 -16.49 13.16 -7.22
CA ARG A 185 -16.25 12.28 -8.35
C ARG A 185 -16.60 10.82 -8.04
N ALA A 186 -16.98 10.55 -6.80
CA ALA A 186 -17.45 9.25 -6.39
C ALA A 186 -18.71 8.84 -7.19
N GLU A 187 -18.91 7.53 -7.40
CA GLU A 187 -20.10 6.99 -8.03
C GLU A 187 -21.37 7.48 -7.33
N GLU A 188 -22.45 7.62 -8.09
CA GLU A 188 -23.74 8.12 -7.57
C GLU A 188 -24.27 7.28 -6.40
N PHE A 189 -23.98 5.99 -6.39
CA PHE A 189 -24.30 5.08 -5.30
C PHE A 189 -23.71 5.55 -3.96
N TRP A 190 -22.42 5.89 -3.94
CA TRP A 190 -21.74 6.36 -2.73
C TRP A 190 -22.19 7.76 -2.32
N ARG A 191 -22.41 8.64 -3.31
CA ARG A 191 -22.88 10.01 -3.06
C ARG A 191 -24.25 10.00 -2.37
N LYS A 192 -25.20 9.19 -2.85
CA LYS A 192 -26.52 9.03 -2.23
C LYS A 192 -26.41 8.48 -0.80
N ARG A 193 -25.53 7.52 -0.57
CA ARG A 193 -25.33 7.00 0.78
C ARG A 193 -24.75 8.01 1.76
N ILE A 194 -23.87 8.91 1.31
CA ILE A 194 -23.37 10.00 2.15
C ILE A 194 -24.50 10.92 2.63
N GLU A 195 -25.48 11.20 1.76
CA GLU A 195 -26.65 12.03 2.08
C GLU A 195 -27.56 11.41 3.16
N GLU A 196 -27.50 10.11 3.38
CA GLU A 196 -28.27 9.40 4.42
C GLU A 196 -27.67 9.59 5.83
N TYR A 197 -26.43 10.10 5.96
CA TYR A 197 -25.73 10.25 7.23
C TYR A 197 -25.70 11.69 7.70
N GLU A 198 -26.41 11.98 8.79
CA GLU A 198 -26.50 13.35 9.38
C GLU A 198 -25.14 13.84 9.94
N ASN A 199 -24.23 12.90 10.26
CA ASN A 199 -22.91 13.23 10.82
C ASN A 199 -21.83 13.39 9.74
N ILE A 200 -22.13 13.26 8.45
CA ILE A 200 -21.21 13.59 7.35
C ILE A 200 -21.57 14.96 6.79
N GLU A 201 -20.62 15.86 6.76
CA GLU A 201 -20.73 17.17 6.14
C GLU A 201 -19.73 17.32 5.00
N VAL A 202 -20.22 17.54 3.77
CA VAL A 202 -19.33 17.72 2.61
C VAL A 202 -19.01 19.19 2.44
N ILE A 203 -17.72 19.52 2.47
CA ILE A 203 -17.20 20.88 2.26
C ILE A 203 -16.57 20.93 0.87
N TYR A 204 -17.29 21.48 -0.09
CA TYR A 204 -16.85 21.60 -1.48
C TYR A 204 -15.92 22.80 -1.72
N GLU A 205 -15.24 22.76 -2.86
CA GLU A 205 -14.37 23.83 -3.37
C GLU A 205 -13.33 24.31 -2.34
N THR A 206 -12.92 23.42 -1.42
CA THR A 206 -12.10 23.74 -0.27
C THR A 206 -10.89 22.82 -0.19
N ASN A 207 -9.74 23.40 0.16
CA ASN A 207 -8.52 22.65 0.45
C ASN A 207 -8.10 22.90 1.89
N ILE A 208 -7.48 21.87 2.50
CA ILE A 208 -6.70 22.06 3.73
C ILE A 208 -5.35 22.67 3.31
N THR A 209 -4.94 23.72 4.01
CA THR A 209 -3.66 24.42 3.76
C THR A 209 -2.61 24.14 4.84
N GLU A 210 -3.03 23.70 6.02
CA GLU A 210 -2.16 23.40 7.14
C GLU A 210 -2.88 22.46 8.12
N ILE A 211 -2.16 21.52 8.73
CA ILE A 211 -2.63 20.66 9.81
C ILE A 211 -1.91 21.11 11.09
N LYS A 212 -2.67 21.33 12.16
CA LYS A 212 -2.15 21.87 13.41
C LYS A 212 -2.46 20.98 14.60
N GLY A 213 -1.60 21.09 15.61
CA GLY A 213 -1.73 20.40 16.88
C GLY A 213 -0.57 20.71 17.78
N ASP A 214 -0.54 20.10 18.95
CA ASP A 214 0.62 20.12 19.84
C ASP A 214 1.33 18.74 19.75
N VAL A 215 0.78 17.72 20.37
CA VAL A 215 1.30 16.32 20.30
C VAL A 215 0.57 15.52 19.23
N ILE A 216 -0.72 15.79 19.06
CA ILE A 216 -1.63 15.17 18.08
C ILE A 216 -2.40 16.25 17.34
N VAL A 217 -3.04 15.91 16.23
CA VAL A 217 -3.91 16.82 15.48
C VAL A 217 -5.03 17.37 16.35
N SER A 218 -5.25 18.67 16.27
CA SER A 218 -6.37 19.37 16.94
C SER A 218 -7.16 20.28 16.01
N GLU A 219 -6.60 20.69 14.88
CA GLU A 219 -7.21 21.68 13.98
C GLU A 219 -6.62 21.56 12.57
N VAL A 220 -7.39 21.94 11.55
CA VAL A 220 -6.90 22.20 10.19
C VAL A 220 -7.23 23.61 9.76
N ALA A 221 -6.34 24.23 8.97
CA ALA A 221 -6.60 25.50 8.29
C ALA A 221 -7.15 25.23 6.89
N LEU A 222 -8.14 26.01 6.47
CA LEU A 222 -8.80 25.94 5.18
C LEU A 222 -8.40 27.12 4.29
N ASP A 223 -8.40 26.96 2.98
CA ASP A 223 -8.14 28.04 2.02
C ASP A 223 -9.30 29.06 1.96
N ARG A 224 -10.51 28.65 2.36
CA ARG A 224 -11.71 29.51 2.45
C ARG A 224 -12.46 29.31 3.75
N GLU A 225 -13.33 30.24 4.06
CA GLU A 225 -14.15 30.19 5.28
C GLU A 225 -15.23 29.11 5.17
N HIS A 226 -15.38 28.35 6.25
CA HIS A 226 -16.45 27.43 6.50
C HIS A 226 -17.10 27.82 7.85
N SER A 227 -18.42 28.04 7.88
CA SER A 227 -19.14 28.48 9.08
C SER A 227 -18.53 29.72 9.79
N GLY A 228 -17.98 30.65 8.97
CA GLY A 228 -17.40 31.91 9.48
C GLY A 228 -15.96 31.80 10.00
N SER A 229 -15.28 30.67 9.76
CA SER A 229 -13.88 30.45 10.15
C SER A 229 -13.10 29.76 9.05
N LYS A 230 -11.81 30.06 8.95
CA LYS A 230 -10.85 29.27 8.16
C LYS A 230 -10.19 28.16 8.97
N GLN A 231 -10.54 28.04 10.24
CA GLN A 231 -10.04 27.01 11.12
C GLN A 231 -11.16 26.05 11.46
N LEU A 232 -10.88 24.74 11.34
CA LEU A 232 -11.81 23.66 11.60
C LEU A 232 -11.19 22.73 12.64
N ALA A 233 -11.82 22.66 13.82
CA ALA A 233 -11.38 21.75 14.89
C ALA A 233 -11.65 20.29 14.50
N VAL A 234 -10.61 19.49 14.43
CA VAL A 234 -10.68 18.03 14.15
C VAL A 234 -9.59 17.30 14.92
N HIS A 235 -9.85 16.06 15.27
CA HIS A 235 -8.90 15.21 16.01
C HIS A 235 -8.12 14.27 15.08
N GLY A 236 -8.54 14.18 13.81
CA GLY A 236 -7.88 13.37 12.80
C GLY A 236 -8.14 13.85 11.38
N VAL A 237 -7.19 13.55 10.50
CA VAL A 237 -7.25 13.87 9.07
C VAL A 237 -6.94 12.58 8.29
N PHE A 238 -7.91 12.09 7.53
CA PHE A 238 -7.75 10.94 6.64
C PHE A 238 -7.51 11.44 5.22
N VAL A 239 -6.32 11.17 4.67
CA VAL A 239 -5.90 11.66 3.36
C VAL A 239 -6.21 10.61 2.31
N GLU A 240 -7.30 10.81 1.56
CA GLU A 240 -7.87 9.89 0.57
C GLU A 240 -7.83 10.50 -0.85
N ILE A 241 -6.64 11.01 -1.24
CA ILE A 241 -6.44 11.66 -2.55
C ILE A 241 -5.80 10.74 -3.60
N GLY A 242 -5.70 9.45 -3.27
CA GLY A 242 -5.19 8.37 -4.11
C GLY A 242 -3.81 7.88 -3.68
N ALA A 243 -3.36 6.85 -4.38
CA ALA A 243 -2.03 6.26 -4.22
C ALA A 243 -1.49 5.84 -5.59
N ASP A 244 -0.19 5.92 -5.78
CA ASP A 244 0.48 5.61 -7.03
C ASP A 244 1.19 4.25 -6.94
N PRO A 245 0.89 3.30 -7.85
CA PRO A 245 1.61 2.03 -7.92
C PRO A 245 3.09 2.26 -8.23
N GLN A 246 3.97 1.58 -7.52
CA GLN A 246 5.42 1.72 -7.66
C GLN A 246 5.95 0.74 -8.73
N ILE A 247 5.77 1.07 -10.02
CA ILE A 247 6.10 0.20 -11.16
C ILE A 247 7.06 0.81 -12.20
N ALA A 248 7.54 2.03 -12.02
CA ALA A 248 8.36 2.72 -13.02
C ALA A 248 9.61 1.92 -13.46
N PHE A 249 10.23 1.18 -12.54
CA PHE A 249 11.39 0.33 -12.83
C PHE A 249 11.07 -0.87 -13.74
N ALA A 250 9.79 -1.21 -13.92
CA ALA A 250 9.30 -2.33 -14.71
C ALA A 250 8.70 -1.89 -16.07
N GLU A 251 8.86 -0.64 -16.49
CA GLU A 251 8.34 -0.12 -17.78
C GLU A 251 8.79 -0.96 -18.96
N GLY A 252 10.05 -1.45 -18.97
CA GLY A 252 10.58 -2.32 -20.00
C GLY A 252 9.84 -3.66 -20.19
N LEU A 253 9.03 -4.08 -19.24
CA LEU A 253 8.22 -5.29 -19.31
C LEU A 253 6.86 -5.07 -20.01
N HIS A 254 6.47 -3.82 -20.29
CA HIS A 254 5.19 -3.45 -20.94
C HIS A 254 3.97 -4.17 -20.34
N LEU A 255 3.87 -4.15 -19.02
CA LEU A 255 2.77 -4.79 -18.29
C LEU A 255 1.43 -4.11 -18.58
N ALA A 256 0.37 -4.89 -18.72
CA ALA A 256 -0.98 -4.34 -18.77
C ALA A 256 -1.35 -3.72 -17.42
N THR A 257 -1.82 -2.48 -17.46
CA THR A 257 -2.32 -1.73 -16.30
C THR A 257 -3.74 -1.27 -16.53
N ASP A 258 -4.47 -1.01 -15.44
CA ASP A 258 -5.76 -0.34 -15.52
C ASP A 258 -5.61 1.19 -15.69
N GLY A 259 -6.74 1.92 -15.72
CA GLY A 259 -6.75 3.37 -15.89
C GLY A 259 -6.09 4.17 -14.77
N ASP A 260 -5.85 3.56 -13.61
CA ASP A 260 -5.18 4.14 -12.45
C ASP A 260 -3.71 3.70 -12.32
N GLY A 261 -3.21 2.87 -13.26
CA GLY A 261 -1.82 2.40 -13.28
C GLY A 261 -1.55 1.12 -12.48
N TYR A 262 -2.57 0.45 -11.93
CA TYR A 262 -2.42 -0.83 -11.23
C TYR A 262 -2.19 -1.96 -12.20
N ILE A 263 -1.27 -2.89 -11.88
CA ILE A 263 -0.98 -4.04 -12.73
C ILE A 263 -2.20 -4.96 -12.78
N VAL A 264 -2.68 -5.24 -13.99
CA VAL A 264 -3.76 -6.20 -14.22
C VAL A 264 -3.21 -7.61 -14.03
N VAL A 265 -3.84 -8.37 -13.13
CA VAL A 265 -3.49 -9.76 -12.84
C VAL A 265 -4.69 -10.68 -12.95
N ASP A 266 -4.42 -11.94 -13.25
CA ASP A 266 -5.42 -13.00 -13.20
C ASP A 266 -5.60 -13.58 -11.79
N LYS A 267 -6.36 -14.66 -11.64
CA LYS A 267 -6.59 -15.34 -10.36
C LYS A 267 -5.34 -16.03 -9.78
N GLY A 268 -4.33 -16.27 -10.60
CA GLY A 268 -3.02 -16.81 -10.23
C GLY A 268 -2.00 -15.72 -9.90
N CYS A 269 -2.42 -14.45 -9.94
CA CYS A 269 -1.55 -13.27 -9.86
C CYS A 269 -0.55 -13.19 -11.04
N GLU A 270 -0.83 -13.85 -12.18
CA GLU A 270 -0.04 -13.76 -13.41
C GLU A 270 -0.31 -12.41 -14.08
N THR A 271 0.74 -11.75 -14.58
CA THR A 271 0.63 -10.52 -15.35
C THR A 271 0.47 -10.81 -16.84
N SER A 272 0.39 -9.76 -17.66
CA SER A 272 0.40 -9.90 -19.13
C SER A 272 1.75 -10.34 -19.71
N HIS A 273 2.83 -10.36 -18.93
CA HIS A 273 4.17 -10.75 -19.36
C HIS A 273 4.53 -12.14 -18.82
N ASP A 274 4.87 -13.07 -19.70
CA ASP A 274 5.26 -14.44 -19.34
C ASP A 274 6.50 -14.47 -18.44
N GLY A 275 6.39 -15.20 -17.31
CA GLY A 275 7.42 -15.28 -16.28
C GLY A 275 7.38 -14.15 -15.25
N VAL A 276 6.35 -13.28 -15.28
CA VAL A 276 6.19 -12.17 -14.34
C VAL A 276 4.84 -12.24 -13.63
N TRP A 277 4.87 -12.18 -12.30
CA TRP A 277 3.72 -12.09 -11.40
C TRP A 277 3.71 -10.77 -10.67
N ALA A 278 2.56 -10.39 -10.17
CA ALA A 278 2.43 -9.23 -9.27
C ALA A 278 1.45 -9.54 -8.13
N ALA A 279 1.71 -9.00 -6.93
CA ALA A 279 0.90 -9.26 -5.75
C ALA A 279 0.88 -8.07 -4.78
N GLY A 280 -0.22 -7.93 -4.05
CA GLY A 280 -0.47 -6.88 -3.08
C GLY A 280 -0.97 -5.59 -3.73
N ASP A 281 -0.80 -4.48 -3.03
CA ASP A 281 -1.44 -3.19 -3.34
C ASP A 281 -1.11 -2.60 -4.72
N ILE A 282 -0.12 -3.15 -5.40
CA ILE A 282 0.30 -2.79 -6.76
C ILE A 282 -0.65 -3.33 -7.85
N THR A 283 -1.54 -4.26 -7.51
CA THR A 283 -2.37 -5.01 -8.46
C THR A 283 -3.83 -4.58 -8.48
N THR A 284 -4.57 -5.06 -9.49
CA THR A 284 -6.04 -5.03 -9.53
C THR A 284 -6.66 -6.18 -8.73
N GLY A 285 -5.86 -7.05 -8.11
CA GLY A 285 -6.29 -8.19 -7.32
C GLY A 285 -7.09 -7.78 -6.09
N SER A 286 -7.74 -8.76 -5.47
CA SER A 286 -8.55 -8.58 -4.24
C SER A 286 -9.52 -7.40 -4.30
N ASN A 287 -10.02 -7.07 -5.49
CA ASN A 287 -10.92 -5.92 -5.69
C ASN A 287 -10.31 -4.58 -5.26
N LYS A 288 -8.99 -4.44 -5.31
CA LYS A 288 -8.23 -3.30 -4.77
C LYS A 288 -8.47 -3.07 -3.27
N PHE A 289 -8.89 -4.09 -2.54
CA PHE A 289 -8.97 -4.05 -1.08
C PHE A 289 -7.57 -4.20 -0.47
N LYS A 290 -6.92 -3.06 -0.27
CA LYS A 290 -5.51 -2.94 0.13
C LYS A 290 -5.35 -3.17 1.62
N GLN A 291 -5.09 -4.41 1.98
CA GLN A 291 -4.89 -4.83 3.38
C GLN A 291 -3.70 -5.80 3.49
N ILE A 292 -3.13 -5.90 4.68
CA ILE A 292 -2.04 -6.84 4.97
C ILE A 292 -2.46 -8.27 4.61
N VAL A 293 -3.68 -8.66 4.97
CA VAL A 293 -4.20 -10.03 4.76
C VAL A 293 -4.38 -10.34 3.26
N THR A 294 -4.88 -9.40 2.47
CA THR A 294 -5.04 -9.58 1.01
C THR A 294 -3.69 -9.60 0.31
N ALA A 295 -2.78 -8.70 0.67
CA ALA A 295 -1.42 -8.70 0.14
C ALA A 295 -0.68 -10.01 0.45
N ALA A 296 -0.75 -10.52 1.68
CA ALA A 296 -0.16 -11.80 2.07
C ALA A 296 -0.79 -12.98 1.31
N SER A 297 -2.12 -12.96 1.12
CA SER A 297 -2.84 -13.97 0.34
C SER A 297 -2.40 -13.99 -1.12
N GLU A 298 -2.35 -12.83 -1.78
CA GLU A 298 -1.89 -12.72 -3.17
C GLU A 298 -0.44 -13.18 -3.33
N GLY A 299 0.45 -12.84 -2.38
CA GLY A 299 1.83 -13.35 -2.38
C GLY A 299 1.89 -14.88 -2.32
N ALA A 300 1.05 -15.51 -1.51
CA ALA A 300 0.96 -16.98 -1.43
C ALA A 300 0.40 -17.59 -2.73
N ILE A 301 -0.62 -16.97 -3.34
CA ILE A 301 -1.22 -17.39 -4.61
C ILE A 301 -0.19 -17.30 -5.73
N ALA A 302 0.51 -16.16 -5.84
CA ALA A 302 1.56 -15.95 -6.82
C ALA A 302 2.68 -17.01 -6.69
N ALA A 303 3.14 -17.29 -5.46
CA ALA A 303 4.16 -18.31 -5.23
C ALA A 303 3.71 -19.71 -5.69
N ASN A 304 2.43 -20.05 -5.48
CA ASN A 304 1.88 -21.32 -5.99
C ASN A 304 1.82 -21.35 -7.51
N SER A 305 1.38 -20.26 -8.14
CA SER A 305 1.34 -20.14 -9.60
C SER A 305 2.74 -20.23 -10.22
N ILE A 306 3.72 -19.52 -9.66
CA ILE A 306 5.14 -19.59 -10.06
C ILE A 306 5.65 -21.03 -10.00
N GLN A 307 5.40 -21.73 -8.88
CA GLN A 307 5.81 -23.13 -8.72
C GLN A 307 5.20 -24.06 -9.78
N MET A 308 3.95 -23.83 -10.14
CA MET A 308 3.28 -24.60 -11.20
C MET A 308 3.86 -24.28 -12.59
N TRP A 309 4.21 -23.00 -12.84
CA TRP A 309 4.81 -22.56 -14.09
C TRP A 309 6.23 -23.12 -14.27
N LEU A 310 7.07 -23.11 -13.23
CA LEU A 310 8.45 -23.63 -13.27
C LEU A 310 8.53 -25.16 -13.44
N LYS A 311 7.43 -25.89 -13.26
CA LYS A 311 7.36 -27.35 -13.47
C LYS A 311 6.95 -27.74 -14.87
N LYS A 312 6.50 -26.80 -15.71
CA LYS A 312 6.18 -27.06 -17.11
C LYS A 312 7.44 -27.20 -17.95
#